data_367c1268daa1b6d23290c6ba5605ec30
#
_entry.id   367c1268daa1b6d23290c6ba5605ec30
#
_cell.length_a   1.000
_cell.length_b   1.000
_cell.length_c   1.000
_cell.angle_alpha   90.00
_cell.angle_beta   90.00
_cell.angle_gamma   90.00
#
_symmetry.space_group_name_H-M   'P 1'
#
loop_
_entity.id
_entity.type
_entity.pdbx_description
1 polymer ?
#
loop_
_entity_poly.entity_id
_entity_poly.type
_entity_poly.pdbx_seq_one_letter_code
_entity_poly.pdbx_strand_id
1 'polypeptide(L)'
;MAKPTAKEIWGKLSKIDVSKHTEDRGGLTYLSWAWAWGIMMDHYPDLEMKWQGQLDENGIMRDINIYPDGTVTVNCSVTIGEVTREMWLPVMDYRHQAIISPDARKISDTKMRCFTKCFAMFGLGHYIYAGEDVPQ
;
A
#
# COMPACT_ATOMS: atom_id res chain seq x y z
N MET A 1 23.40 8.65 -14.87
CA MET A 1 22.15 8.46 -15.60
C MET A 1 21.01 9.20 -14.93
N ALA A 2 20.12 9.73 -15.71
CA ALA A 2 18.98 10.47 -15.16
C ALA A 2 18.00 9.52 -14.47
N LYS A 3 17.50 9.93 -13.33
CA LYS A 3 16.47 9.19 -12.60
C LYS A 3 15.12 9.38 -13.29
N PRO A 4 14.22 8.39 -13.24
CA PRO A 4 12.92 8.52 -13.87
C PRO A 4 12.09 9.62 -13.20
N THR A 5 11.31 10.32 -14.02
CA THR A 5 10.38 11.34 -13.52
C THR A 5 9.06 10.69 -13.12
N ALA A 6 8.25 11.41 -12.35
CA ALA A 6 6.91 10.94 -11.97
C ALA A 6 6.06 10.63 -13.21
N LYS A 7 6.17 11.46 -14.26
CA LYS A 7 5.45 11.26 -15.51
C LYS A 7 5.86 9.97 -16.22
N GLU A 8 7.16 9.70 -16.26
CA GLU A 8 7.68 8.48 -16.87
C GLU A 8 7.24 7.23 -16.10
N ILE A 9 7.30 7.28 -14.78
CA ILE A 9 6.88 6.16 -13.92
C ILE A 9 5.39 5.87 -14.14
N TRP A 10 4.57 6.89 -14.04
CA TRP A 10 3.12 6.76 -14.26
C TRP A 10 2.81 6.23 -15.66
N GLY A 11 3.44 6.80 -16.68
CA GLY A 11 3.21 6.40 -18.05
C GLY A 11 3.54 4.93 -18.32
N LYS A 12 4.53 4.40 -17.63
CA LYS A 12 4.91 2.99 -17.76
C LYS A 12 3.99 2.07 -16.96
N LEU A 13 3.80 2.37 -15.68
CA LEU A 13 3.09 1.48 -14.77
C LEU A 13 1.57 1.49 -15.00
N SER A 14 1.00 2.64 -15.37
CA SER A 14 -0.45 2.74 -15.55
C SER A 14 -0.96 1.96 -16.76
N LYS A 15 -0.09 1.57 -17.68
CA LYS A 15 -0.46 0.82 -18.88
C LYS A 15 -0.39 -0.69 -18.69
N ILE A 16 0.09 -1.15 -17.55
CA ILE A 16 0.20 -2.58 -17.28
C ILE A 16 -1.16 -3.14 -16.90
N ASP A 17 -1.57 -4.21 -17.57
CA ASP A 17 -2.84 -4.88 -17.29
C ASP A 17 -2.69 -5.80 -16.10
N VAL A 18 -3.39 -5.50 -15.01
CA VAL A 18 -3.34 -6.29 -13.77
C VAL A 18 -4.58 -7.19 -13.60
N SER A 19 -5.51 -7.18 -14.57
CA SER A 19 -6.83 -7.81 -14.42
C SER A 19 -6.79 -9.30 -14.12
N LYS A 20 -5.76 -10.02 -14.58
CA LYS A 20 -5.63 -11.46 -14.36
C LYS A 20 -5.03 -11.81 -12.99
N HIS A 21 -4.65 -10.81 -12.22
CA HIS A 21 -3.97 -10.99 -10.94
C HIS A 21 -4.76 -10.40 -9.78
N THR A 22 -6.04 -10.13 -10.02
CA THR A 22 -6.93 -9.56 -9.01
C THR A 22 -7.92 -10.59 -8.50
N GLU A 23 -8.42 -10.34 -7.30
CA GLU A 23 -9.42 -11.16 -6.64
C GLU A 23 -10.41 -10.22 -5.96
N ASP A 24 -11.70 -10.53 -6.06
CA ASP A 24 -12.76 -9.76 -5.42
C ASP A 24 -13.13 -10.40 -4.09
N ARG A 25 -13.05 -9.62 -3.01
CA ARG A 25 -13.38 -10.08 -1.66
C ARG A 25 -14.23 -9.03 -0.96
N GLY A 26 -15.45 -9.38 -0.62
CA GLY A 26 -16.32 -8.49 0.13
C GLY A 26 -16.58 -7.15 -0.56
N GLY A 27 -16.63 -7.14 -1.87
CA GLY A 27 -16.87 -5.93 -2.64
C GLY A 27 -15.64 -5.09 -2.93
N LEU A 28 -14.46 -5.51 -2.44
CA LEU A 28 -13.20 -4.84 -2.72
C LEU A 28 -12.35 -5.70 -3.65
N THR A 29 -11.62 -5.04 -4.53
CA THR A 29 -10.70 -5.71 -5.45
C THR A 29 -9.30 -5.74 -4.84
N TYR A 30 -8.71 -6.92 -4.79
CA TYR A 30 -7.37 -7.14 -4.26
C TYR A 30 -6.42 -7.54 -5.37
N LEU A 31 -5.32 -6.83 -5.50
CA LEU A 31 -4.24 -7.19 -6.42
C LEU A 31 -3.24 -8.08 -5.68
N SER A 32 -2.79 -9.16 -6.33
CA SER A 32 -1.76 -10.02 -5.75
C SER A 32 -0.52 -9.19 -5.43
N TRP A 33 -0.14 -9.14 -4.14
CA TRP A 33 1.01 -8.33 -3.74
C TRP A 33 2.31 -8.89 -4.30
N ALA A 34 2.44 -10.22 -4.37
CA ALA A 34 3.66 -10.84 -4.88
C ALA A 34 3.85 -10.57 -6.36
N TRP A 35 2.77 -10.61 -7.13
CA TRP A 35 2.82 -10.27 -8.55
C TRP A 35 3.15 -8.79 -8.73
N ALA A 36 2.50 -7.92 -7.97
CA ALA A 36 2.76 -6.48 -8.03
C ALA A 36 4.21 -6.16 -7.68
N TRP A 37 4.73 -6.80 -6.62
CA TRP A 37 6.13 -6.64 -6.23
C TRP A 37 7.06 -7.07 -7.37
N GLY A 38 6.77 -8.21 -8.02
CA GLY A 38 7.56 -8.69 -9.16
C GLY A 38 7.60 -7.69 -10.31
N ILE A 39 6.45 -7.08 -10.63
CA ILE A 39 6.39 -6.07 -11.69
C ILE A 39 7.24 -4.85 -11.30
N MET A 40 7.15 -4.40 -10.06
CA MET A 40 7.96 -3.27 -9.60
C MET A 40 9.44 -3.59 -9.67
N MET A 41 9.84 -4.81 -9.32
CA MET A 41 11.25 -5.23 -9.41
C MET A 41 11.73 -5.33 -10.86
N ASP A 42 10.86 -5.73 -11.78
CA ASP A 42 11.21 -5.80 -13.20
C ASP A 42 11.50 -4.41 -13.78
N HIS A 43 10.76 -3.41 -13.33
CA HIS A 43 10.89 -2.04 -13.86
C HIS A 43 11.76 -1.12 -13.01
N TYR A 44 11.71 -1.27 -11.70
CA TYR A 44 12.40 -0.37 -10.76
C TYR A 44 13.00 -1.15 -9.59
N PRO A 45 14.00 -2.02 -9.88
CA PRO A 45 14.57 -2.89 -8.83
C PRO A 45 15.28 -2.14 -7.71
N ASP A 46 15.61 -0.88 -7.92
CA ASP A 46 16.27 -0.06 -6.90
C ASP A 46 15.28 0.72 -6.03
N LEU A 47 13.99 0.47 -6.17
CA LEU A 47 13.01 1.17 -5.33
C LEU A 47 13.28 0.88 -3.86
N GLU A 48 12.95 1.86 -3.02
CA GLU A 48 13.05 1.72 -1.58
C GLU A 48 11.66 1.77 -0.97
N MET A 49 11.39 0.88 -0.03
CA MET A 49 10.14 0.84 0.70
C MET A 49 10.42 0.90 2.19
N LYS A 50 9.62 1.70 2.90
CA LYS A 50 9.75 1.83 4.35
C LYS A 50 8.38 1.74 5.00
N TRP A 51 8.35 1.08 6.16
CA TRP A 51 7.21 1.12 7.05
C TRP A 51 7.45 2.21 8.09
N GLN A 52 6.44 3.02 8.32
CA GLN A 52 6.52 4.16 9.23
C GLN A 52 5.51 3.97 10.36
N GLY A 53 5.89 4.46 11.53
CA GLY A 53 5.04 4.38 12.70
C GLY A 53 5.34 5.49 13.67
N GLN A 54 4.97 5.28 14.92
CA GLN A 54 5.13 6.25 15.98
C GLN A 54 6.11 5.74 17.04
N LEU A 55 6.69 6.67 17.79
CA LEU A 55 7.46 6.32 18.97
C LEU A 55 6.48 5.84 20.05
N ASP A 56 6.86 4.78 20.76
CA ASP A 56 6.09 4.34 21.92
C ASP A 56 6.52 5.14 23.16
N GLU A 57 5.88 4.84 24.30
CA GLU A 57 6.14 5.52 25.57
C GLU A 57 7.56 5.28 26.11
N ASN A 58 8.25 4.26 25.60
CA ASN A 58 9.63 3.97 25.96
C ASN A 58 10.64 4.53 24.95
N GLY A 59 10.18 5.31 23.96
CA GLY A 59 11.02 5.89 22.94
C GLY A 59 11.43 4.93 21.84
N ILE A 60 10.79 3.76 21.75
CA ILE A 60 11.07 2.77 20.70
C ILE A 60 10.19 3.06 19.50
N MET A 61 10.80 3.12 18.31
CA MET A 61 10.06 3.33 17.07
C MET A 61 9.26 2.10 16.70
N ARG A 62 7.96 2.28 16.53
CA ARG A 62 7.07 1.23 16.03
C ARG A 62 6.92 1.37 14.53
N ASP A 63 6.51 0.29 13.87
CA ASP A 63 6.22 0.28 12.43
C ASP A 63 4.71 0.41 12.15
N ILE A 64 3.94 0.79 13.15
CA ILE A 64 2.49 1.00 13.07
C ILE A 64 2.12 2.24 13.89
N ASN A 65 0.94 2.76 13.64
CA ASN A 65 0.35 3.81 14.47
C ASN A 65 -0.82 3.23 15.25
N ILE A 66 -0.84 3.47 16.56
CA ILE A 66 -1.91 3.04 17.45
C ILE A 66 -2.65 4.29 17.93
N TYR A 67 -3.94 4.34 17.67
CA TYR A 67 -4.78 5.48 18.08
C TYR A 67 -5.31 5.27 19.50
N PRO A 68 -5.77 6.36 20.17
CA PRO A 68 -6.25 6.24 21.55
C PRO A 68 -7.35 5.24 21.77
N ASP A 69 -8.17 4.97 20.75
CA ASP A 69 -9.25 3.97 20.82
C ASP A 69 -8.77 2.53 20.63
N GLY A 70 -7.46 2.33 20.41
CA GLY A 70 -6.88 1.00 20.20
C GLY A 70 -6.92 0.53 18.75
N THR A 71 -7.43 1.33 17.83
CA THR A 71 -7.37 0.99 16.40
C THR A 71 -5.98 1.30 15.86
N VAL A 72 -5.63 0.68 14.75
CA VAL A 72 -4.25 0.70 14.23
C VAL A 72 -4.26 1.03 12.74
N THR A 73 -3.30 1.82 12.31
CA THR A 73 -3.01 2.00 10.88
C THR A 73 -1.62 1.49 10.57
N VAL A 74 -1.44 1.02 9.34
CA VAL A 74 -0.13 0.76 8.77
C VAL A 74 0.17 1.87 7.77
N ASN A 75 1.43 2.28 7.69
CA ASN A 75 1.85 3.39 6.85
C ASN A 75 3.12 2.99 6.12
N CYS A 76 3.16 3.17 4.81
CA CYS A 76 4.36 2.89 4.04
C CYS A 76 4.71 4.06 3.14
N SER A 77 5.98 4.14 2.78
CA SER A 77 6.45 5.02 1.72
C SER A 77 7.25 4.20 0.72
N VAL A 78 7.12 4.55 -0.55
CA VAL A 78 7.87 3.94 -1.64
C VAL A 78 8.56 5.06 -2.41
N THR A 79 9.85 4.87 -2.66
CA THR A 79 10.66 5.85 -3.40
C THR A 79 11.22 5.19 -4.65
N ILE A 80 10.97 5.79 -5.80
CA ILE A 80 11.54 5.39 -7.08
C ILE A 80 12.33 6.59 -7.59
N GLY A 81 13.67 6.46 -7.64
CA GLY A 81 14.52 7.59 -7.96
C GLY A 81 14.36 8.71 -6.93
N GLU A 82 13.82 9.84 -7.36
CA GLU A 82 13.57 10.98 -6.47
C GLU A 82 12.08 11.16 -6.15
N VAL A 83 11.24 10.21 -6.60
CA VAL A 83 9.79 10.32 -6.44
C VAL A 83 9.34 9.43 -5.29
N THR A 84 8.75 10.02 -4.26
CA THR A 84 8.24 9.30 -3.09
C THR A 84 6.73 9.43 -3.03
N ARG A 85 6.06 8.31 -2.77
CA ARG A 85 4.63 8.27 -2.51
C ARG A 85 4.39 7.53 -1.21
N GLU A 86 3.36 7.93 -0.50
CA GLU A 86 3.00 7.35 0.79
C GLU A 86 1.57 6.84 0.74
N MET A 87 1.30 5.80 1.54
CA MET A 87 -0.04 5.24 1.67
C MET A 87 -0.20 4.74 3.09
N TRP A 88 -1.43 4.79 3.58
CA TRP A 88 -1.77 4.24 4.87
C TRP A 88 -3.13 3.55 4.79
N LEU A 89 -3.32 2.52 5.61
CA LEU A 89 -4.59 1.80 5.69
C LEU A 89 -4.90 1.48 7.14
N PRO A 90 -6.18 1.51 7.52
CA PRO A 90 -6.58 0.99 8.82
C PRO A 90 -6.57 -0.54 8.79
N VAL A 91 -6.29 -1.15 9.94
CA VAL A 91 -6.46 -2.60 10.08
C VAL A 91 -7.95 -2.84 10.33
N MET A 92 -8.59 -3.60 9.45
CA MET A 92 -10.05 -3.77 9.41
C MET A 92 -10.47 -5.22 9.49
N ASP A 93 -11.73 -5.43 9.91
CA ASP A 93 -12.38 -6.74 9.82
C ASP A 93 -13.04 -6.93 8.44
N TYR A 94 -13.73 -8.06 8.28
CA TYR A 94 -14.38 -8.39 7.00
C TYR A 94 -15.54 -7.44 6.65
N ARG A 95 -16.02 -6.66 7.62
CA ARG A 95 -17.06 -5.64 7.39
C ARG A 95 -16.47 -4.26 7.11
N HIS A 96 -15.16 -4.20 6.93
CA HIS A 96 -14.41 -2.95 6.68
C HIS A 96 -14.50 -1.97 7.86
N GLN A 97 -14.64 -2.53 9.09
CA GLN A 97 -14.62 -1.74 10.31
C GLN A 97 -13.24 -1.86 10.95
N ALA A 98 -12.72 -0.73 11.45
CA ALA A 98 -11.43 -0.73 12.13
C ALA A 98 -11.47 -1.64 13.36
N ILE A 99 -10.40 -2.41 13.58
CA ILE A 99 -10.30 -3.37 14.66
C ILE A 99 -9.53 -2.76 15.82
N ILE A 100 -10.06 -2.93 17.05
CA ILE A 100 -9.35 -2.55 18.27
C ILE A 100 -8.36 -3.65 18.60
N SER A 101 -7.10 -3.28 18.88
CA SER A 101 -6.01 -4.21 19.26
C SER A 101 -5.86 -5.38 18.29
N PRO A 102 -5.70 -5.13 16.99
CA PRO A 102 -5.52 -6.21 16.02
C PRO A 102 -4.23 -6.98 16.29
N ASP A 103 -4.24 -8.28 15.99
CA ASP A 103 -3.05 -9.10 16.15
C ASP A 103 -2.05 -8.89 15.00
N ALA A 104 -0.87 -9.48 15.17
CA ALA A 104 0.21 -9.33 14.19
C ALA A 104 -0.15 -9.88 12.81
N ARG A 105 -0.98 -10.92 12.73
CA ARG A 105 -1.42 -11.49 11.47
C ARG A 105 -2.25 -10.50 10.66
N LYS A 106 -3.21 -9.86 11.31
CA LYS A 106 -4.04 -8.84 10.70
C LYS A 106 -3.22 -7.64 10.24
N ILE A 107 -2.25 -7.24 11.06
CA ILE A 107 -1.33 -6.14 10.73
C ILE A 107 -0.51 -6.51 9.50
N SER A 108 0.04 -7.73 9.44
CA SER A 108 0.83 -8.19 8.30
C SER A 108 0.01 -8.18 7.00
N ASP A 109 -1.21 -8.72 7.06
CA ASP A 109 -2.09 -8.75 5.88
C ASP A 109 -2.41 -7.34 5.39
N THR A 110 -2.63 -6.41 6.33
CA THR A 110 -2.91 -5.01 6.00
C THR A 110 -1.69 -4.33 5.36
N LYS A 111 -0.49 -4.65 5.84
CA LYS A 111 0.74 -4.14 5.24
C LYS A 111 0.88 -4.54 3.77
N MET A 112 0.58 -5.79 3.46
CA MET A 112 0.67 -6.28 2.08
C MET A 112 -0.30 -5.52 1.16
N ARG A 113 -1.51 -5.25 1.63
CA ARG A 113 -2.48 -4.43 0.90
C ARG A 113 -2.01 -2.98 0.79
N CYS A 114 -1.39 -2.47 1.84
CA CYS A 114 -0.97 -1.08 1.90
C CYS A 114 0.09 -0.75 0.85
N PHE A 115 1.17 -1.53 0.78
CA PHE A 115 2.20 -1.20 -0.21
C PHE A 115 1.73 -1.46 -1.65
N THR A 116 0.85 -2.46 -1.85
CA THR A 116 0.25 -2.69 -3.17
C THR A 116 -0.56 -1.47 -3.60
N LYS A 117 -1.33 -0.89 -2.68
CA LYS A 117 -2.08 0.33 -2.95
C LYS A 117 -1.16 1.53 -3.14
N CYS A 118 -0.01 1.54 -2.46
CA CYS A 118 1.00 2.57 -2.66
C CYS A 118 1.59 2.51 -4.09
N PHE A 119 1.79 1.30 -4.63
CA PHE A 119 2.22 1.15 -6.01
C PHE A 119 1.20 1.73 -6.99
N ALA A 120 -0.08 1.69 -6.64
CA ALA A 120 -1.13 2.32 -7.44
C ALA A 120 -0.96 3.84 -7.51
N MET A 121 -0.35 4.44 -6.49
CA MET A 121 -0.04 5.87 -6.51
C MET A 121 1.03 6.21 -7.56
N PHE A 122 1.80 5.22 -8.01
CA PHE A 122 2.73 5.35 -9.13
C PHE A 122 2.12 4.93 -10.46
N GLY A 123 0.90 4.38 -10.43
CA GLY A 123 0.18 3.97 -11.62
C GLY A 123 -0.16 2.50 -11.73
N LEU A 124 0.55 1.62 -11.02
CA LEU A 124 0.34 0.18 -11.16
C LEU A 124 -1.01 -0.25 -10.60
N GLY A 125 -1.92 -0.62 -11.50
CA GLY A 125 -3.24 -1.09 -11.11
C GLY A 125 -4.14 -0.03 -10.49
N HIS A 126 -3.84 1.27 -10.65
CA HIS A 126 -4.62 2.33 -10.01
C HIS A 126 -6.11 2.25 -10.35
N TYR A 127 -6.44 1.79 -11.54
CA TYR A 127 -7.82 1.74 -12.02
C TYR A 127 -8.68 0.71 -11.27
N ILE A 128 -8.09 -0.30 -10.62
CA ILE A 128 -8.87 -1.27 -9.86
C ILE A 128 -9.47 -0.66 -8.59
N TYR A 129 -8.87 0.45 -8.13
CA TYR A 129 -9.36 1.15 -6.93
C TYR A 129 -10.33 2.28 -7.27
N ALA A 130 -10.48 2.60 -8.56
CA ALA A 130 -11.42 3.64 -8.97
C ALA A 130 -12.84 3.22 -8.62
N GLY A 131 -13.54 4.08 -7.89
CA GLY A 131 -14.90 3.83 -7.46
C GLY A 131 -15.05 3.23 -6.08
N GLU A 132 -13.99 2.68 -5.48
CA GLU A 132 -14.07 2.10 -4.14
C GLU A 132 -14.24 3.16 -3.04
N ASP A 133 -13.70 4.35 -3.29
CA ASP A 133 -13.72 5.44 -2.34
C ASP A 133 -14.73 6.54 -2.72
N VAL A 134 -15.69 6.20 -3.58
CA VAL A 134 -16.70 7.18 -4.00
C VAL A 134 -17.63 7.50 -2.83
N PRO A 135 -17.83 8.78 -2.49
CA PRO A 135 -18.76 9.16 -1.43
C PRO A 135 -20.19 8.71 -1.77
N GLN A 136 -20.87 8.23 -0.77
CA GLN A 136 -22.24 7.78 -0.90
C GLN A 136 -23.21 8.85 -0.45
#